data_c832ad84ddcc996bce36cb7ced5494c9
#
_entry.id   c832ad84ddcc996bce36cb7ced5494c9
#
_cell.length_a   1.000
_cell.length_b   1.000
_cell.length_c   1.000
_cell.angle_alpha   90.00
_cell.angle_beta   90.00
_cell.angle_gamma   90.00
#
_symmetry.space_group_name_H-M   'P 1'
#
loop_
_entity.id
_entity.type
_entity.pdbx_description
1 polymer ?
#
loop_
_entity_poly.entity_id
_entity_poly.type
_entity_poly.pdbx_seq_one_letter_code
_entity_poly.pdbx_strand_id
1 'polypeptide(L)'
;MTCAFTVGKLRFESFDCSLENLSFNPFSSLFHSKMTLASAQRGQVRAAISAGDLRRYLAERTDKIANADVIFEGDEVHVRGDAKLGGLLSATADVAGKFVIEGTHLKFAPSQVYIEGLGRTYGTDKVGSIDIYDFDSFPFGITPDKVTIENDLLVIYGQVR
;
A
#
# COMPACT_ATOMS: atom_id res chain seq x y z
N MET A 1 10.28 6.65 -16.65
CA MET A 1 8.94 7.14 -17.02
C MET A 1 8.13 7.26 -15.73
N THR A 2 7.73 8.45 -15.40
CA THR A 2 6.96 8.74 -14.18
C THR A 2 5.52 9.04 -14.56
N CYS A 3 4.56 8.31 -14.04
CA CYS A 3 3.14 8.57 -14.26
C CYS A 3 2.31 8.19 -13.04
N ALA A 4 1.23 8.90 -12.81
CA ALA A 4 0.22 8.48 -11.86
C ALA A 4 -0.73 7.49 -12.53
N PHE A 5 -1.09 6.42 -11.84
CA PHE A 5 -2.02 5.44 -12.37
C PHE A 5 -2.71 4.64 -11.25
N THR A 6 -3.78 3.96 -11.62
CA THR A 6 -4.58 3.19 -10.67
C THR A 6 -4.58 1.72 -11.07
N VAL A 7 -4.33 0.85 -10.13
CA VAL A 7 -4.47 -0.59 -10.29
C VAL A 7 -5.53 -1.10 -9.31
N GLY A 8 -6.60 -1.63 -9.86
CA GLY A 8 -7.77 -1.96 -9.06
C GLY A 8 -8.34 -0.70 -8.40
N LYS A 9 -8.33 -0.67 -7.08
CA LYS A 9 -8.80 0.47 -6.28
C LYS A 9 -7.67 1.31 -5.67
N LEU A 10 -6.42 0.87 -5.81
CA LEU A 10 -5.26 1.57 -5.28
C LEU A 10 -4.69 2.51 -6.33
N ARG A 11 -4.61 3.79 -5.98
CA ARG A 11 -3.97 4.80 -6.81
C ARG A 11 -2.52 5.01 -6.37
N PHE A 12 -1.64 4.96 -7.35
CA PHE A 12 -0.22 5.30 -7.19
C PHE A 12 0.01 6.74 -7.65
N GLU A 13 0.62 7.54 -6.81
CA GLU A 13 0.93 8.94 -7.14
C GLU A 13 2.04 9.02 -8.18
N SER A 14 3.03 8.15 -8.08
CA SER A 14 4.07 8.01 -9.08
C SER A 14 4.52 6.57 -9.24
N PHE A 15 4.92 6.26 -10.45
CA PHE A 15 5.50 4.97 -10.79
C PHE A 15 6.65 5.20 -11.76
N ASP A 16 7.84 4.91 -11.31
CA ASP A 16 9.06 4.99 -12.10
C ASP A 16 9.55 3.59 -12.39
N CYS A 17 9.73 3.30 -13.65
CA CYS A 17 10.24 2.03 -14.11
C CYS A 17 11.43 2.26 -15.03
N SER A 18 12.58 1.74 -14.64
CA SER A 18 13.79 1.71 -15.45
C SER A 18 14.00 0.30 -15.95
N LEU A 19 13.88 0.11 -17.25
CA LEU A 19 13.97 -1.20 -17.89
C LEU A 19 15.15 -1.25 -18.84
N GLU A 20 15.93 -2.30 -18.72
CA GLU A 20 16.97 -2.62 -19.68
C GLU A 20 16.40 -3.54 -20.78
N ASN A 21 16.75 -3.27 -22.04
CA ASN A 21 16.31 -4.05 -23.20
C ASN A 21 14.80 -4.18 -23.36
N LEU A 22 14.13 -3.05 -23.49
CA LEU A 22 12.69 -2.92 -23.54
C LEU A 22 12.16 -3.27 -24.94
N SER A 23 11.23 -4.22 -25.00
CA SER A 23 10.45 -4.52 -26.20
C SER A 23 8.97 -4.24 -25.92
N PHE A 24 8.40 -3.26 -26.61
CA PHE A 24 6.97 -2.97 -26.55
C PHE A 24 6.23 -3.66 -27.69
N ASN A 25 5.03 -4.12 -27.41
CA ASN A 25 4.08 -4.48 -28.44
C ASN A 25 3.13 -3.28 -28.68
N PRO A 26 3.35 -2.49 -29.73
CA PRO A 26 2.55 -1.29 -29.99
C PRO A 26 1.09 -1.62 -30.34
N PHE A 27 0.83 -2.78 -30.88
CA PHE A 27 -0.53 -3.18 -31.28
C PHE A 27 -1.41 -3.53 -30.08
N SER A 28 -0.88 -4.23 -29.08
CA SER A 28 -1.63 -4.52 -27.85
C SER A 28 -1.94 -3.27 -27.05
N SER A 29 -1.04 -2.30 -27.07
CA SER A 29 -1.23 -1.02 -26.35
C SER A 29 -2.34 -0.16 -26.97
N LEU A 30 -2.51 -0.22 -28.30
CA LEU A 30 -3.54 0.52 -29.02
C LEU A 30 -4.94 -0.06 -28.83
N PHE A 31 -5.07 -1.40 -28.83
CA PHE A 31 -6.38 -2.05 -28.82
C PHE A 31 -6.95 -2.28 -27.41
N HIS A 32 -6.12 -2.33 -26.37
CA HIS A 32 -6.57 -2.69 -25.03
C HIS A 32 -6.41 -1.58 -24.00
N SER A 33 -5.94 -0.41 -24.37
CA SER A 33 -5.60 0.69 -23.46
C SER A 33 -4.72 0.26 -22.27
N LYS A 34 -3.97 -0.81 -22.46
CA LYS A 34 -3.03 -1.35 -21.47
C LYS A 34 -1.64 -1.39 -22.08
N MET A 35 -0.68 -0.84 -21.36
CA MET A 35 0.72 -1.05 -21.73
C MET A 35 1.08 -2.51 -21.50
N THR A 36 1.28 -3.25 -22.56
CA THR A 36 1.78 -4.62 -22.49
C THR A 36 3.28 -4.63 -22.79
N LEU A 37 4.05 -5.06 -21.83
CA LEU A 37 5.47 -5.35 -22.04
C LEU A 37 5.61 -6.69 -22.73
N ALA A 38 6.27 -6.71 -23.89
CA ALA A 38 6.53 -7.96 -24.61
C ALA A 38 7.69 -8.75 -23.99
N SER A 39 8.73 -8.06 -23.51
CA SER A 39 9.81 -8.65 -22.71
C SER A 39 10.62 -7.56 -22.00
N ALA A 40 11.06 -7.85 -20.80
CA ALA A 40 12.10 -7.10 -20.12
C ALA A 40 13.06 -8.08 -19.46
N GLN A 41 14.36 -7.91 -19.67
CA GLN A 41 15.33 -8.83 -19.07
C GLN A 41 15.67 -8.45 -17.63
N ARG A 42 15.64 -7.18 -17.30
CA ARG A 42 15.81 -6.64 -15.94
C ARG A 42 15.16 -5.27 -15.86
N GLY A 43 14.52 -4.98 -14.76
CA GLY A 43 13.97 -3.66 -14.54
C GLY A 43 13.85 -3.35 -13.06
N GLN A 44 14.14 -2.10 -12.70
CA GLN A 44 13.90 -1.60 -11.36
C GLN A 44 12.63 -0.77 -11.36
N VAL A 45 11.85 -0.93 -10.30
CA VAL A 45 10.58 -0.26 -10.10
C VAL A 45 10.61 0.54 -8.82
N ARG A 46 10.09 1.75 -8.87
CA ARG A 46 9.80 2.57 -7.72
C ARG A 46 8.35 3.04 -7.82
N ALA A 47 7.53 2.62 -6.89
CA ALA A 47 6.13 3.03 -6.81
C ALA A 47 5.90 3.85 -5.54
N ALA A 48 5.16 4.93 -5.63
CA ALA A 48 4.86 5.80 -4.50
C ALA A 48 3.35 5.95 -4.32
N ILE A 49 2.90 5.86 -3.07
CA ILE A 49 1.50 5.99 -2.66
C ILE A 49 1.42 7.11 -1.62
N SER A 50 0.52 8.06 -1.82
CA SER A 50 0.27 9.10 -0.83
C SER A 50 -0.57 8.58 0.35
N ALA A 51 -0.47 9.24 1.50
CA ALA A 51 -1.31 8.94 2.66
C ALA A 51 -2.81 9.06 2.31
N GLY A 52 -3.18 10.04 1.50
CA GLY A 52 -4.56 10.24 1.05
C GLY A 52 -5.09 9.12 0.17
N ASP A 53 -4.26 8.62 -0.76
CA ASP A 53 -4.64 7.50 -1.62
C ASP A 53 -4.71 6.18 -0.83
N LEU A 54 -3.79 5.98 0.10
CA LEU A 54 -3.82 4.82 1.01
C LEU A 54 -5.05 4.85 1.92
N ARG A 55 -5.39 6.01 2.48
CA ARG A 55 -6.60 6.21 3.28
C ARG A 55 -7.86 5.83 2.49
N ARG A 56 -7.97 6.31 1.27
CA ARG A 56 -9.11 6.01 0.39
C ARG A 56 -9.21 4.52 0.09
N TYR A 57 -8.10 3.90 -0.21
CA TYR A 57 -8.02 2.46 -0.47
C TYR A 57 -8.46 1.62 0.74
N LEU A 58 -7.99 1.97 1.94
CA LEU A 58 -8.37 1.29 3.18
C LEU A 58 -9.85 1.48 3.51
N ALA A 59 -10.39 2.68 3.31
CA ALA A 59 -11.81 2.97 3.53
C ALA A 59 -12.73 2.14 2.63
N GLU A 60 -12.30 1.82 1.42
CA GLU A 60 -13.07 0.97 0.51
C GLU A 60 -12.97 -0.52 0.82
N ARG A 61 -11.93 -0.96 1.53
CA ARG A 61 -11.70 -2.37 1.87
C ARG A 61 -12.35 -2.81 3.17
N THR A 62 -12.65 -1.91 4.07
CA THR A 62 -13.17 -2.25 5.39
C THR A 62 -14.28 -1.31 5.84
N ASP A 63 -15.41 -1.89 6.21
CA ASP A 63 -16.51 -1.18 6.86
C ASP A 63 -16.34 -1.10 8.39
N LYS A 64 -15.29 -1.72 8.91
CA LYS A 64 -15.04 -1.82 10.36
C LYS A 64 -14.47 -0.56 10.97
N ILE A 65 -13.83 0.27 10.15
CA ILE A 65 -13.22 1.54 10.59
C ILE A 65 -13.86 2.67 9.79
N ALA A 66 -14.62 3.49 10.46
CA ALA A 66 -15.16 4.71 9.88
C ALA A 66 -14.20 5.88 10.10
N ASN A 67 -14.23 6.85 9.19
CA ASN A 67 -13.40 8.06 9.27
C ASN A 67 -11.90 7.79 9.47
N ALA A 68 -11.40 6.74 8.82
CA ALA A 68 -9.99 6.39 8.92
C ALA A 68 -9.11 7.52 8.36
N ASP A 69 -8.08 7.84 9.09
CA ASP A 69 -6.99 8.74 8.66
C ASP A 69 -5.67 8.01 8.69
N VAL A 70 -4.77 8.36 7.78
CA VAL A 70 -3.45 7.76 7.67
C VAL A 70 -2.41 8.86 7.76
N ILE A 71 -1.51 8.72 8.71
CA ILE A 71 -0.44 9.69 8.97
C ILE A 71 0.89 8.95 8.93
N PHE A 72 1.82 9.46 8.14
CA PHE A 72 3.19 8.97 8.12
C PHE A 72 4.04 9.79 9.10
N GLU A 73 4.70 9.12 10.01
CA GLU A 73 5.55 9.73 11.02
C GLU A 73 6.90 9.01 11.08
N GLY A 74 7.90 9.60 10.44
CA GLY A 74 9.21 8.96 10.27
C GLY A 74 9.11 7.70 9.42
N ASP A 75 9.39 6.55 10.00
CA ASP A 75 9.24 5.22 9.39
C ASP A 75 8.01 4.44 9.88
N GLU A 76 7.22 5.07 10.72
CA GLU A 76 5.97 4.51 11.25
C GLU A 76 4.75 5.10 10.55
N VAL A 77 3.67 4.35 10.59
CA VAL A 77 2.37 4.74 10.06
C VAL A 77 1.35 4.66 11.19
N HIS A 78 0.60 5.74 11.35
CA HIS A 78 -0.54 5.78 12.24
C HIS A 78 -1.83 5.71 11.43
N VAL A 79 -2.65 4.74 11.74
CA VAL A 79 -4.02 4.63 11.21
C VAL A 79 -4.98 4.93 12.34
N ARG A 80 -5.63 6.07 12.25
CA ARG A 80 -6.60 6.54 13.23
C ARG A 80 -8.01 6.47 12.65
N GLY A 81 -8.96 5.95 13.41
CA GLY A 81 -10.33 5.87 12.97
C GLY A 81 -11.29 5.42 14.06
N ASP A 82 -12.57 5.47 13.75
CA ASP A 82 -13.63 5.03 14.66
C ASP A 82 -13.86 3.54 14.48
N ALA A 83 -13.50 2.77 15.49
CA ALA A 83 -13.72 1.33 15.53
C ALA A 83 -15.03 1.00 16.29
N LYS A 84 -15.82 0.12 15.74
CA LYS A 84 -17.01 -0.41 16.42
C LYS A 84 -16.62 -1.52 17.38
N LEU A 85 -16.72 -1.25 18.66
CA LEU A 85 -16.50 -2.23 19.72
C LEU A 85 -17.86 -2.77 20.21
N GLY A 86 -18.20 -3.98 19.78
CA GLY A 86 -19.37 -4.68 20.33
C GLY A 86 -20.71 -3.99 20.13
N GLY A 87 -21.12 -3.78 18.89
CA GLY A 87 -22.48 -3.47 18.47
C GLY A 87 -22.94 -2.00 18.61
N LEU A 88 -22.84 -1.38 19.76
CA LEU A 88 -23.34 -0.02 20.01
C LEU A 88 -22.24 0.98 20.43
N LEU A 89 -21.08 0.51 20.81
CA LEU A 89 -19.98 1.35 21.27
C LEU A 89 -18.99 1.56 20.13
N SER A 90 -18.82 2.81 19.74
CA SER A 90 -17.73 3.23 18.87
C SER A 90 -16.65 3.93 19.69
N ALA A 91 -15.41 3.61 19.45
CA ALA A 91 -14.28 4.29 20.06
C ALA A 91 -13.26 4.67 18.99
N THR A 92 -12.63 5.81 19.15
CA THR A 92 -11.50 6.18 18.28
C THR A 92 -10.28 5.35 18.65
N ALA A 93 -9.75 4.64 17.70
CA ALA A 93 -8.52 3.85 17.84
C ALA A 93 -7.41 4.48 17.00
N ASP A 94 -6.20 4.47 17.53
CA ASP A 94 -4.97 4.82 16.82
C ASP A 94 -4.09 3.57 16.80
N VAL A 95 -3.77 3.10 15.61
CA VAL A 95 -2.93 1.93 15.40
C VAL A 95 -1.63 2.38 14.77
N ALA A 96 -0.55 2.27 15.51
CA ALA A 96 0.79 2.52 15.01
C ALA A 96 1.43 1.23 14.50
N GLY A 97 2.17 1.31 13.43
CA GLY A 97 2.86 0.16 12.86
C GLY A 97 3.77 0.52 11.70
N LYS A 98 4.27 -0.51 11.04
CA LYS A 98 5.14 -0.38 9.87
C LYS A 98 4.60 -1.19 8.70
N PHE A 99 4.87 -0.71 7.51
CA PHE A 99 4.69 -1.53 6.32
C PHE A 99 5.89 -2.44 6.14
N VAL A 100 5.62 -3.66 5.75
CA VAL A 100 6.64 -4.69 5.47
C VAL A 100 6.31 -5.40 4.16
N ILE A 101 7.34 -5.93 3.52
CA ILE A 101 7.19 -6.78 2.35
C ILE A 101 7.41 -8.24 2.79
N GLU A 102 6.45 -9.07 2.45
CA GLU A 102 6.50 -10.51 2.67
C GLU A 102 6.14 -11.24 1.38
N GLY A 103 7.13 -11.78 0.69
CA GLY A 103 6.94 -12.35 -0.64
C GLY A 103 6.52 -11.28 -1.64
N THR A 104 5.34 -11.41 -2.22
CA THR A 104 4.71 -10.43 -3.12
C THR A 104 3.73 -9.50 -2.43
N HIS A 105 3.54 -9.65 -1.12
CA HIS A 105 2.55 -8.91 -0.36
C HIS A 105 3.15 -7.71 0.37
N LEU A 106 2.47 -6.56 0.24
CA LEU A 106 2.63 -5.43 1.13
C LEU A 106 1.71 -5.65 2.33
N LYS A 107 2.30 -5.72 3.51
CA LYS A 107 1.57 -5.92 4.76
C LYS A 107 1.78 -4.76 5.72
N PHE A 108 0.78 -4.52 6.54
CA PHE A 108 0.87 -3.62 7.68
C PHE A 108 1.08 -4.44 8.95
N ALA A 109 2.21 -4.22 9.62
CA ALA A 109 2.56 -4.86 10.88
C ALA A 109 2.30 -3.88 12.03
N PRO A 110 1.17 -4.00 12.76
CA PRO A 110 0.87 -3.13 13.87
C PRO A 110 1.83 -3.39 15.03
N SER A 111 2.28 -2.31 15.68
CA SER A 111 3.16 -2.38 16.85
C SER A 111 2.45 -1.96 18.13
N GLN A 112 1.51 -1.02 18.05
CA GLN A 112 0.74 -0.50 19.17
C GLN A 112 -0.68 -0.17 18.76
N VAL A 113 -1.63 -0.39 19.65
CA VAL A 113 -3.01 0.04 19.51
C VAL A 113 -3.38 0.89 20.71
N TYR A 114 -3.77 2.12 20.47
CA TYR A 114 -4.28 3.04 21.47
C TYR A 114 -5.79 3.24 21.24
N ILE A 115 -6.57 3.07 22.29
CA ILE A 115 -8.03 3.29 22.24
C ILE A 115 -8.34 4.49 23.11
N GLU A 116 -8.88 5.54 22.50
CA GLU A 116 -9.29 6.75 23.17
C GLU A 116 -10.46 6.44 24.14
N GLY A 117 -10.37 6.99 25.35
CA GLY A 117 -11.35 6.75 26.42
C GLY A 117 -10.99 5.62 27.37
N LEU A 118 -10.20 4.64 26.99
CA LEU A 118 -9.68 3.60 27.89
C LEU A 118 -8.31 3.95 28.48
N GLY A 119 -7.63 4.96 27.94
CA GLY A 119 -6.35 5.46 28.45
C GLY A 119 -5.22 4.42 28.47
N ARG A 120 -5.35 3.35 27.69
CA ARG A 120 -4.38 2.25 27.65
C ARG A 120 -3.90 1.98 26.24
N THR A 121 -2.60 1.72 26.14
CA THR A 121 -1.97 1.19 24.95
C THR A 121 -1.94 -0.33 25.06
N TYR A 122 -2.45 -1.00 24.04
CA TYR A 122 -2.45 -2.46 23.97
C TYR A 122 -1.30 -2.92 23.06
N GLY A 123 -0.59 -3.96 23.51
CA GLY A 123 0.33 -4.68 22.64
C GLY A 123 -0.42 -5.46 21.56
N THR A 124 0.21 -5.60 20.42
CA THR A 124 -0.38 -6.27 19.25
C THR A 124 0.02 -7.73 19.12
N ASP A 125 0.46 -8.35 20.18
CA ASP A 125 0.96 -9.74 20.18
C ASP A 125 -0.06 -10.77 19.62
N LYS A 126 -1.33 -10.37 19.59
CA LYS A 126 -2.43 -11.18 19.04
C LYS A 126 -2.96 -10.68 17.70
N VAL A 127 -2.47 -9.56 17.23
CA VAL A 127 -2.87 -8.97 15.94
C VAL A 127 -1.74 -9.22 14.96
N GLY A 128 -1.90 -10.20 14.11
CA GLY A 128 -0.94 -10.47 13.04
C GLY A 128 -0.86 -9.31 12.03
N SER A 129 0.12 -9.37 11.15
CA SER A 129 0.21 -8.44 10.03
C SER A 129 -1.03 -8.52 9.14
N ILE A 130 -1.47 -7.36 8.66
CA ILE A 130 -2.65 -7.21 7.82
C ILE A 130 -2.20 -7.09 6.37
N ASP A 131 -2.76 -7.92 5.51
CA ASP A 131 -2.47 -7.89 4.09
C ASP A 131 -3.12 -6.66 3.44
N ILE A 132 -2.31 -5.82 2.83
CA ILE A 132 -2.76 -4.58 2.20
C ILE A 132 -2.88 -4.74 0.69
N TYR A 133 -1.85 -5.26 0.05
CA TYR A 133 -1.80 -5.37 -1.40
C TYR A 133 -0.92 -6.55 -1.85
N ASP A 134 -1.38 -7.26 -2.87
CA ASP A 134 -0.62 -8.33 -3.51
C ASP A 134 -0.10 -7.88 -4.88
N PHE A 135 1.21 -7.78 -5.01
CA PHE A 135 1.87 -7.37 -6.25
C PHE A 135 1.83 -8.43 -7.36
N ASP A 136 1.41 -9.65 -7.07
CA ASP A 136 1.11 -10.64 -8.12
C ASP A 136 -0.07 -10.22 -9.01
N SER A 137 -0.97 -9.39 -8.47
CA SER A 137 -2.06 -8.81 -9.25
C SER A 137 -1.65 -7.61 -10.10
N PHE A 138 -0.40 -7.18 -10.01
CA PHE A 138 0.09 -6.05 -10.77
C PHE A 138 0.30 -6.42 -12.24
N PRO A 139 -0.04 -5.52 -13.19
CA PRO A 139 -0.05 -5.86 -14.63
C PRO A 139 1.29 -6.32 -15.21
N PHE A 140 2.40 -6.01 -14.56
CA PHE A 140 3.74 -6.27 -15.09
C PHE A 140 4.53 -7.32 -14.33
N GLY A 141 3.94 -8.02 -13.38
CA GLY A 141 4.68 -8.97 -12.56
C GLY A 141 5.85 -8.31 -11.83
N ILE A 142 5.56 -7.65 -10.74
CA ILE A 142 6.55 -6.98 -9.90
C ILE A 142 6.89 -7.87 -8.70
N THR A 143 8.17 -8.01 -8.41
CA THR A 143 8.64 -8.55 -7.14
C THR A 143 9.07 -7.38 -6.26
N PRO A 144 8.31 -7.05 -5.21
CA PRO A 144 8.70 -5.99 -4.29
C PRO A 144 9.85 -6.46 -3.41
N ASP A 145 10.83 -5.60 -3.20
CA ASP A 145 12.01 -5.89 -2.38
C ASP A 145 12.01 -5.13 -1.06
N LYS A 146 11.54 -3.87 -1.10
CA LYS A 146 11.66 -2.95 0.03
C LYS A 146 10.53 -1.93 0.04
N VAL A 147 10.09 -1.57 1.22
CA VAL A 147 9.15 -0.48 1.45
C VAL A 147 9.74 0.53 2.44
N THR A 148 9.60 1.82 2.12
CA THR A 148 10.07 2.93 2.96
C THR A 148 9.06 4.08 2.95
N ILE A 149 9.18 5.00 3.90
CA ILE A 149 8.44 6.27 3.89
C ILE A 149 9.44 7.38 3.56
N GLU A 150 9.20 8.06 2.46
CA GLU A 150 10.06 9.12 1.94
C GLU A 150 9.19 10.31 1.50
N ASN A 151 9.46 11.52 2.00
CA ASN A 151 8.75 12.74 1.64
C ASN A 151 7.22 12.61 1.74
N ASP A 152 6.74 12.04 2.85
CA ASP A 152 5.30 11.78 3.10
C ASP A 152 4.65 10.84 2.07
N LEU A 153 5.44 10.01 1.42
CA LEU A 153 4.99 8.96 0.51
C LEU A 153 5.43 7.60 1.00
N LEU A 154 4.55 6.62 0.86
CA LEU A 154 4.90 5.22 0.99
C LEU A 154 5.55 4.78 -0.33
N VAL A 155 6.83 4.46 -0.29
CA VAL A 155 7.62 4.11 -1.47
C VAL A 155 7.97 2.64 -1.45
N ILE A 156 7.67 1.97 -2.54
CA ILE A 156 7.93 0.55 -2.73
C ILE A 156 8.95 0.40 -3.85
N TYR A 157 10.04 -0.26 -3.55
CA TYR A 157 11.07 -0.64 -4.51
C TYR A 157 10.93 -2.10 -4.86
N GLY A 158 11.16 -2.43 -6.10
CA GLY A 158 11.09 -3.80 -6.58
C GLY A 158 11.73 -3.97 -7.95
N GLN A 159 11.53 -5.16 -8.49
CA GLN A 159 12.04 -5.55 -9.80
C GLN A 159 10.91 -6.08 -10.67
N VAL A 160 10.99 -5.84 -11.97
CA VAL A 160 10.11 -6.48 -12.96
C VAL A 160 10.58 -7.92 -13.16
N ARG A 161 9.62 -8.83 -13.11
CA ARG A 161 9.85 -10.25 -13.40
C ARG A 161 9.84 -10.53 -14.88
#